data_300cc521289649adb80a9e1109c1c709
#
_entry.id   300cc521289649adb80a9e1109c1c709
#
_cell.length_a   1.000
_cell.length_b   1.000
_cell.length_c   1.000
_cell.angle_alpha   90.00
_cell.angle_beta   90.00
_cell.angle_gamma   90.00
#
_symmetry.space_group_name_H-M   'P 1'
#
loop_
_entity.id
_entity.type
_entity.pdbx_description
1 polymer ?
#
loop_
_entity_poly.entity_id
_entity_poly.type
_entity_poly.pdbx_seq_one_letter_code
_entity_poly.pdbx_strand_id
1 'polypeptide(L)'
;MDKAGFGILLDKIICLAVERSGGKLEAGDISVALAIFDRPLRSADPGPLSSISSFSYRDDVPVYPASVVKLFCLHAFTAFEAMGRFTPNDEDRRAARAMIELSSNEATAFLMGRLTGAFDGPCLDDEALTAWLRDRHAVQDWLMGLRQPEFRDITVLHATYEDSPYGCAYQARARSPGNRLTARACLALMHDIARGATASSDWMMELMDRTRERQAFAETGIPPEGDQVRGFLGEG
;
A
#
# COMPACT_ATOMS: atom_id res chain seq x y z
N MET A 1 3.03 23.58 -18.10
CA MET A 1 3.65 22.53 -18.97
C MET A 1 2.49 21.74 -19.56
N ASP A 2 2.49 21.48 -20.84
CA ASP A 2 1.45 20.68 -21.50
C ASP A 2 1.66 19.17 -21.30
N LYS A 3 0.70 18.35 -21.73
CA LYS A 3 0.79 16.89 -21.60
C LYS A 3 2.06 16.30 -22.23
N ALA A 4 2.50 16.83 -23.37
CA ALA A 4 3.70 16.35 -24.06
C ALA A 4 4.96 16.64 -23.23
N GLY A 5 5.06 17.81 -22.62
CA GLY A 5 6.17 18.21 -21.77
C GLY A 5 6.30 17.35 -20.51
N PHE A 6 5.17 16.89 -19.92
CA PHE A 6 5.21 15.97 -18.77
C PHE A 6 5.67 14.57 -19.14
N GLY A 7 5.26 14.05 -20.31
CA GLY A 7 5.78 12.75 -20.80
C GLY A 7 7.30 12.78 -20.95
N ILE A 8 7.82 13.83 -21.61
CA ILE A 8 9.27 14.01 -21.79
C ILE A 8 9.99 14.13 -20.42
N LEU A 9 9.38 14.80 -19.45
CA LEU A 9 9.94 14.93 -18.11
C LEU A 9 10.02 13.56 -17.40
N LEU A 10 8.97 12.75 -17.51
CA LEU A 10 8.95 11.41 -16.92
C LEU A 10 10.04 10.53 -17.52
N ASP A 11 10.19 10.51 -18.84
CA ASP A 11 11.25 9.77 -19.51
C ASP A 11 12.66 10.21 -19.04
N LYS A 12 12.86 11.51 -18.89
CA LYS A 12 14.13 12.05 -18.35
C LYS A 12 14.37 11.63 -16.90
N ILE A 13 13.34 11.60 -16.06
CA ILE A 13 13.45 11.17 -14.65
C ILE A 13 13.85 9.69 -14.61
N ILE A 14 13.25 8.84 -15.43
CA ILE A 14 13.57 7.41 -15.51
C ILE A 14 15.02 7.22 -15.98
N CYS A 15 15.43 7.89 -17.06
CA CYS A 15 16.82 7.84 -17.54
C CYS A 15 17.81 8.25 -16.48
N LEU A 16 17.55 9.38 -15.78
CA LEU A 16 18.38 9.87 -14.70
C LEU A 16 18.47 8.91 -13.51
N ALA A 17 17.35 8.27 -13.14
CA ALA A 17 17.34 7.29 -12.06
C ALA A 17 18.22 6.08 -12.40
N VAL A 18 18.09 5.55 -13.61
CA VAL A 18 18.93 4.44 -14.10
C VAL A 18 20.40 4.83 -14.12
N GLU A 19 20.75 5.99 -14.72
CA GLU A 19 22.10 6.49 -14.80
C GLU A 19 22.73 6.67 -13.41
N ARG A 20 22.00 7.32 -12.47
CA ARG A 20 22.50 7.57 -11.11
C ARG A 20 22.56 6.34 -10.23
N SER A 21 21.88 5.28 -10.58
CA SER A 21 21.92 4.02 -9.83
C SER A 21 23.29 3.33 -9.89
N GLY A 22 24.18 3.75 -10.80
CA GLY A 22 25.48 3.10 -10.98
C GLY A 22 25.38 1.65 -11.43
N GLY A 23 24.35 1.31 -12.23
CA GLY A 23 24.10 -0.04 -12.75
C GLY A 23 23.32 -0.94 -11.80
N LYS A 24 22.73 -0.39 -10.73
CA LYS A 24 21.88 -1.16 -9.79
C LYS A 24 20.43 -1.26 -10.24
N LEU A 25 19.97 -0.36 -11.12
CA LEU A 25 18.64 -0.34 -11.67
C LEU A 25 18.69 -0.35 -13.19
N GLU A 26 17.78 -1.07 -13.80
CA GLU A 26 17.45 -0.97 -15.21
C GLU A 26 16.07 -0.28 -15.37
N ALA A 27 15.79 0.22 -16.57
CA ALA A 27 14.48 0.83 -16.86
C ALA A 27 13.33 -0.16 -16.61
N GLY A 28 13.58 -1.46 -16.77
CA GLY A 28 12.64 -2.54 -16.47
C GLY A 28 12.27 -2.70 -15.00
N ASP A 29 13.07 -2.17 -14.07
CA ASP A 29 12.85 -2.25 -12.62
C ASP A 29 11.98 -1.10 -12.11
N ILE A 30 11.67 -0.13 -12.97
CA ILE A 30 10.94 1.08 -12.60
C ILE A 30 9.50 0.99 -13.09
N SER A 31 8.56 1.30 -12.23
CA SER A 31 7.14 1.48 -12.55
C SER A 31 6.66 2.81 -11.96
N VAL A 32 6.00 3.64 -12.77
CA VAL A 32 5.53 4.95 -12.34
C VAL A 32 4.09 5.18 -12.79
N ALA A 33 3.28 5.70 -11.88
CA ALA A 33 1.98 6.26 -12.19
C ALA A 33 1.91 7.65 -11.54
N LEU A 34 1.58 8.67 -12.31
CA LEU A 34 1.51 10.07 -11.89
C LEU A 34 0.20 10.68 -12.34
N ALA A 35 -0.50 11.35 -11.41
CA ALA A 35 -1.64 12.20 -11.72
C ALA A 35 -1.36 13.64 -11.31
N ILE A 36 -1.80 14.58 -12.13
CA ILE A 36 -1.62 16.01 -11.91
C ILE A 36 -2.98 16.67 -11.81
N PHE A 37 -3.16 17.43 -10.75
CA PHE A 37 -4.41 18.10 -10.42
C PHE A 37 -4.22 19.61 -10.50
N ASP A 38 -5.16 20.28 -11.18
CA ASP A 38 -5.17 21.75 -11.31
C ASP A 38 -5.59 22.44 -9.99
N ARG A 39 -6.23 21.70 -9.08
CA ARG A 39 -6.73 22.17 -7.79
C ARG A 39 -6.50 21.12 -6.71
N PRO A 40 -6.47 21.50 -5.42
CA PRO A 40 -6.45 20.55 -4.32
C PRO A 40 -7.63 19.57 -4.41
N LEU A 41 -7.37 18.29 -4.20
CA LEU A 41 -8.33 17.19 -4.42
C LEU A 41 -9.66 17.36 -3.66
N ARG A 42 -9.67 18.04 -2.50
CA ARG A 42 -10.88 18.25 -1.69
C ARG A 42 -11.60 19.57 -1.95
N SER A 43 -11.09 20.42 -2.81
CA SER A 43 -11.73 21.72 -3.13
C SER A 43 -12.87 21.60 -4.12
N ALA A 44 -12.93 20.54 -4.90
CA ALA A 44 -14.03 20.14 -5.79
C ALA A 44 -13.87 18.64 -6.08
N ASP A 45 -14.97 17.93 -6.31
CA ASP A 45 -14.88 16.53 -6.74
C ASP A 45 -14.07 16.43 -8.05
N PRO A 46 -12.86 15.85 -8.03
CA PRO A 46 -12.02 15.76 -9.23
C PRO A 46 -12.53 14.71 -10.22
N GLY A 47 -13.61 14.01 -9.88
CA GLY A 47 -14.12 12.89 -10.65
C GLY A 47 -13.22 11.63 -10.54
N PRO A 48 -13.48 10.61 -11.37
CA PRO A 48 -12.69 9.40 -11.39
C PRO A 48 -11.28 9.67 -11.95
N LEU A 49 -10.31 8.85 -11.53
CA LEU A 49 -8.91 8.97 -11.98
C LEU A 49 -8.77 8.98 -13.51
N SER A 50 -9.63 8.25 -14.21
CA SER A 50 -9.68 8.19 -15.68
C SER A 50 -9.97 9.54 -16.36
N SER A 51 -10.55 10.51 -15.63
CA SER A 51 -10.83 11.87 -16.14
C SER A 51 -9.69 12.87 -15.91
N ILE A 52 -8.62 12.44 -15.23
CA ILE A 52 -7.52 13.28 -14.78
C ILE A 52 -6.32 13.14 -15.72
N SER A 53 -5.53 14.19 -15.86
CA SER A 53 -4.26 14.11 -16.58
C SER A 53 -3.30 13.18 -15.86
N SER A 54 -3.06 12.02 -16.45
CA SER A 54 -2.18 10.99 -15.90
C SER A 54 -1.06 10.65 -16.88
N PHE A 55 0.07 10.28 -16.34
CA PHE A 55 1.26 9.81 -17.06
C PHE A 55 1.72 8.53 -16.40
N SER A 56 2.19 7.61 -17.20
CA SER A 56 2.60 6.32 -16.66
C SER A 56 3.77 5.73 -17.43
N TYR A 57 4.53 4.93 -16.71
CA TYR A 57 5.56 4.07 -17.28
C TYR A 57 5.48 2.72 -16.58
N ARG A 58 5.14 1.65 -17.32
CA ARG A 58 4.98 0.28 -16.81
C ARG A 58 4.08 0.20 -15.57
N ASP A 59 3.09 1.06 -15.48
CA ASP A 59 2.25 1.24 -14.29
C ASP A 59 1.28 0.07 -14.03
N ASP A 60 1.11 -0.81 -15.02
CA ASP A 60 0.31 -2.04 -14.98
C ASP A 60 1.12 -3.30 -14.66
N VAL A 61 2.45 -3.19 -14.52
CA VAL A 61 3.31 -4.33 -14.18
C VAL A 61 3.24 -4.62 -12.68
N PRO A 62 2.78 -5.85 -12.27
CA PRO A 62 2.75 -6.21 -10.86
C PRO A 62 4.16 -6.45 -10.32
N VAL A 63 4.52 -5.73 -9.26
CA VAL A 63 5.81 -5.85 -8.58
C VAL A 63 5.62 -6.24 -7.11
N TYR A 64 6.68 -6.72 -6.45
CA TYR A 64 6.68 -6.92 -5.01
C TYR A 64 6.56 -5.56 -4.30
N PRO A 65 5.52 -5.35 -3.47
CA PRO A 65 5.20 -4.01 -2.98
C PRO A 65 5.94 -3.61 -1.70
N ALA A 66 6.70 -4.50 -1.08
CA ALA A 66 7.24 -4.28 0.26
C ALA A 66 6.15 -3.73 1.22
N SER A 67 6.44 -2.69 1.98
CA SER A 67 5.49 -2.10 2.94
C SER A 67 4.34 -1.32 2.30
N VAL A 68 4.37 -1.03 1.01
CA VAL A 68 3.24 -0.34 0.34
C VAL A 68 1.94 -1.15 0.44
N VAL A 69 2.02 -2.48 0.57
CA VAL A 69 0.85 -3.34 0.80
C VAL A 69 0.05 -2.96 2.06
N LYS A 70 0.69 -2.37 3.06
CA LYS A 70 0.06 -1.93 4.32
C LYS A 70 -1.03 -0.88 4.10
N LEU A 71 -0.90 -0.07 3.04
CA LEU A 71 -1.92 0.88 2.66
C LEU A 71 -3.23 0.19 2.24
N PHE A 72 -3.13 -0.92 1.53
CA PHE A 72 -4.28 -1.74 1.16
C PHE A 72 -4.88 -2.47 2.37
N CYS A 73 -4.05 -2.90 3.33
CA CYS A 73 -4.52 -3.44 4.61
C CYS A 73 -5.28 -2.38 5.42
N LEU A 74 -4.78 -1.13 5.45
CA LEU A 74 -5.46 -0.02 6.12
C LEU A 74 -6.79 0.31 5.44
N HIS A 75 -6.83 0.28 4.11
CA HIS A 75 -8.09 0.46 3.36
C HIS A 75 -9.11 -0.64 3.69
N ALA A 76 -8.67 -1.90 3.74
CA ALA A 76 -9.53 -3.01 4.16
C ALA A 76 -10.02 -2.84 5.61
N PHE A 77 -9.15 -2.41 6.52
CA PHE A 77 -9.49 -2.13 7.92
C PHE A 77 -10.65 -1.14 8.02
N THR A 78 -10.53 0.02 7.38
CA THR A 78 -11.57 1.06 7.44
C THR A 78 -12.85 0.64 6.73
N ALA A 79 -12.72 -0.08 5.62
CA ALA A 79 -13.89 -0.56 4.87
C ALA A 79 -14.65 -1.66 5.60
N PHE A 80 -13.95 -2.63 6.23
CA PHE A 80 -14.60 -3.71 6.99
C PHE A 80 -15.31 -3.18 8.24
N GLU A 81 -14.74 -2.17 8.88
CA GLU A 81 -15.41 -1.42 9.96
C GLU A 81 -16.68 -0.75 9.44
N ALA A 82 -16.60 0.03 8.37
CA ALA A 82 -17.74 0.73 7.79
C ALA A 82 -18.86 -0.22 7.32
N MET A 83 -18.50 -1.43 6.87
CA MET A 83 -19.45 -2.48 6.50
C MET A 83 -19.98 -3.29 7.68
N GLY A 84 -19.52 -3.04 8.91
CA GLY A 84 -19.89 -3.83 10.10
C GLY A 84 -19.36 -5.26 10.10
N ARG A 85 -18.38 -5.58 9.25
CA ARG A 85 -17.74 -6.92 9.21
C ARG A 85 -16.73 -7.10 10.34
N PHE A 86 -16.28 -6.02 10.92
CA PHE A 86 -15.25 -5.96 11.93
C PHE A 86 -15.53 -4.76 12.84
N THR A 87 -15.41 -4.95 14.15
CA THR A 87 -15.52 -3.88 15.14
C THR A 87 -14.17 -3.70 15.80
N PRO A 88 -13.43 -2.62 15.46
CA PRO A 88 -12.11 -2.37 16.03
C PRO A 88 -12.21 -1.94 17.50
N ASN A 89 -11.28 -2.42 18.31
CA ASN A 89 -11.01 -1.94 19.65
C ASN A 89 -9.78 -1.00 19.66
N ASP A 90 -9.40 -0.52 20.84
CA ASP A 90 -8.28 0.42 21.00
C ASP A 90 -6.95 -0.21 20.54
N GLU A 91 -6.76 -1.52 20.77
CA GLU A 91 -5.57 -2.23 20.33
C GLU A 91 -5.50 -2.35 18.79
N ASP A 92 -6.62 -2.60 18.14
CA ASP A 92 -6.70 -2.62 16.67
C ASP A 92 -6.34 -1.24 16.09
N ARG A 93 -6.82 -0.15 16.70
CA ARG A 93 -6.48 1.23 16.32
C ARG A 93 -5.00 1.53 16.53
N ARG A 94 -4.45 1.12 17.69
CA ARG A 94 -3.02 1.27 17.99
C ARG A 94 -2.16 0.49 16.98
N ALA A 95 -2.55 -0.71 16.65
CA ALA A 95 -1.85 -1.53 15.65
C ALA A 95 -1.92 -0.89 14.24
N ALA A 96 -3.09 -0.37 13.83
CA ALA A 96 -3.21 0.32 12.55
C ALA A 96 -2.29 1.55 12.47
N ARG A 97 -2.19 2.32 13.56
CA ARG A 97 -1.26 3.43 13.67
C ARG A 97 0.20 2.96 13.54
N ALA A 98 0.61 1.93 14.30
CA ALA A 98 1.96 1.40 14.24
C ALA A 98 2.29 0.79 12.86
N MET A 99 1.32 0.13 12.22
CA MET A 99 1.48 -0.41 10.86
C MET A 99 1.83 0.68 9.84
N ILE A 100 1.24 1.86 9.95
CA ILE A 100 1.44 2.95 8.99
C ILE A 100 2.57 3.89 9.41
N GLU A 101 2.57 4.37 10.66
CA GLU A 101 3.54 5.37 11.11
C GLU A 101 4.94 4.80 11.29
N LEU A 102 5.04 3.57 11.81
CA LEU A 102 6.31 2.88 12.08
C LEU A 102 6.61 1.78 11.06
N SER A 103 5.71 1.57 10.10
CA SER A 103 5.81 0.44 9.18
C SER A 103 5.94 -0.93 9.87
N SER A 104 5.35 -1.10 11.08
CA SER A 104 5.48 -2.34 11.87
C SER A 104 4.91 -3.55 11.13
N ASN A 105 5.73 -4.59 11.03
CA ASN A 105 5.37 -5.85 10.42
C ASN A 105 4.50 -6.70 11.36
N GLU A 106 4.77 -6.67 12.66
CA GLU A 106 3.99 -7.36 13.69
C GLU A 106 2.56 -6.80 13.74
N ALA A 107 2.44 -5.46 13.69
CA ALA A 107 1.13 -4.82 13.61
C ALA A 107 0.37 -5.22 12.32
N THR A 108 1.08 -5.37 11.21
CA THR A 108 0.49 -5.84 9.94
C THR A 108 0.00 -7.29 10.08
N ALA A 109 0.81 -8.19 10.66
CA ALA A 109 0.43 -9.58 10.87
C ALA A 109 -0.77 -9.70 11.81
N PHE A 110 -0.77 -8.96 12.91
CA PHE A 110 -1.89 -8.87 13.83
C PHE A 110 -3.17 -8.41 13.13
N LEU A 111 -3.14 -7.29 12.42
CA LEU A 111 -4.32 -6.76 11.74
C LEU A 111 -4.83 -7.67 10.63
N MET A 112 -3.94 -8.29 9.85
CA MET A 112 -4.37 -9.29 8.86
C MET A 112 -5.10 -10.46 9.52
N GLY A 113 -4.62 -10.94 10.66
CA GLY A 113 -5.33 -11.95 11.45
C GLY A 113 -6.71 -11.46 11.92
N ARG A 114 -6.79 -10.22 12.42
CA ARG A 114 -8.05 -9.60 12.89
C ARG A 114 -9.08 -9.45 11.76
N LEU A 115 -8.64 -9.03 10.57
CA LEU A 115 -9.52 -8.78 9.42
C LEU A 115 -10.00 -10.08 8.75
N THR A 116 -9.17 -11.12 8.80
CA THR A 116 -9.44 -12.35 8.06
C THR A 116 -9.88 -13.52 8.93
N GLY A 117 -9.62 -13.47 10.26
CA GLY A 117 -9.73 -14.61 11.16
C GLY A 117 -8.57 -15.61 11.07
N ALA A 118 -7.67 -15.45 10.10
CA ALA A 118 -6.52 -16.32 9.86
C ALA A 118 -5.26 -15.76 10.53
N PHE A 119 -5.12 -16.03 11.82
CA PHE A 119 -3.93 -15.64 12.59
C PHE A 119 -2.72 -16.52 12.25
N ASP A 120 -1.53 -15.92 12.31
CA ASP A 120 -0.28 -16.68 12.20
C ASP A 120 -0.09 -17.58 13.42
N GLY A 121 0.53 -18.75 13.22
CA GLY A 121 0.68 -19.75 14.27
C GLY A 121 1.53 -20.94 13.80
N PRO A 122 1.53 -22.05 14.54
CA PRO A 122 2.29 -23.24 14.18
C PRO A 122 1.88 -23.81 12.83
N CYS A 123 2.66 -24.76 12.31
CA CYS A 123 2.30 -25.50 11.11
C CYS A 123 0.94 -26.20 11.28
N LEU A 124 0.16 -26.17 10.23
CA LEU A 124 -1.15 -26.81 10.14
C LEU A 124 -1.07 -28.03 9.24
N ASP A 125 -1.97 -28.99 9.45
CA ASP A 125 -2.20 -30.04 8.46
C ASP A 125 -2.86 -29.48 7.18
N ASP A 126 -3.02 -30.31 6.17
CA ASP A 126 -3.47 -29.86 4.85
C ASP A 126 -4.91 -29.33 4.85
N GLU A 127 -5.79 -29.90 5.64
CA GLU A 127 -7.19 -29.47 5.75
C GLU A 127 -7.28 -28.13 6.48
N ALA A 128 -6.64 -28.02 7.63
CA ALA A 128 -6.58 -26.80 8.42
C ALA A 128 -5.89 -25.66 7.67
N LEU A 129 -4.80 -25.94 6.93
CA LEU A 129 -4.12 -24.95 6.11
C LEU A 129 -5.00 -24.45 4.93
N THR A 130 -5.77 -25.34 4.33
CA THR A 130 -6.72 -24.97 3.27
C THR A 130 -7.81 -24.06 3.82
N ALA A 131 -8.36 -24.34 5.00
CA ALA A 131 -9.32 -23.49 5.67
C ALA A 131 -8.71 -22.13 6.03
N TRP A 132 -7.50 -22.13 6.59
CA TRP A 132 -6.76 -20.91 6.93
C TRP A 132 -6.51 -20.04 5.69
N LEU A 133 -6.08 -20.62 4.57
CA LEU A 133 -5.89 -19.91 3.31
C LEU A 133 -7.18 -19.30 2.77
N ARG A 134 -8.28 -20.03 2.80
CA ARG A 134 -9.59 -19.50 2.40
C ARG A 134 -9.97 -18.27 3.21
N ASP A 135 -9.79 -18.33 4.54
CA ASP A 135 -10.12 -17.20 5.40
C ASP A 135 -9.15 -16.02 5.17
N ARG A 136 -7.86 -16.30 4.94
CA ARG A 136 -6.83 -15.29 4.61
C ARG A 136 -7.14 -14.54 3.31
N HIS A 137 -7.88 -15.12 2.39
CA HIS A 137 -8.31 -14.47 1.14
C HIS A 137 -9.34 -13.35 1.34
N ALA A 138 -9.93 -13.18 2.52
CA ALA A 138 -11.02 -12.23 2.74
C ALA A 138 -10.72 -10.78 2.30
N VAL A 139 -9.49 -10.29 2.47
CA VAL A 139 -9.07 -8.96 2.00
C VAL A 139 -8.93 -8.93 0.49
N GLN A 140 -8.28 -9.93 -0.09
CA GLN A 140 -8.12 -10.06 -1.55
C GLN A 140 -9.47 -10.14 -2.26
N ASP A 141 -10.36 -11.00 -1.77
CA ASP A 141 -11.69 -11.21 -2.35
C ASP A 141 -12.54 -9.93 -2.30
N TRP A 142 -12.43 -9.19 -1.18
CA TRP A 142 -13.09 -7.91 -1.06
C TRP A 142 -12.54 -6.88 -2.06
N LEU A 143 -11.22 -6.75 -2.21
CA LEU A 143 -10.59 -5.85 -3.19
C LEU A 143 -11.05 -6.18 -4.62
N MET A 144 -11.09 -7.46 -4.98
CA MET A 144 -11.60 -7.91 -6.28
C MET A 144 -13.09 -7.60 -6.44
N GLY A 145 -13.86 -7.70 -5.34
CA GLY A 145 -15.29 -7.38 -5.29
C GLY A 145 -15.61 -5.90 -5.55
N LEU A 146 -14.67 -4.98 -5.33
CA LEU A 146 -14.83 -3.57 -5.66
C LEU A 146 -14.94 -3.32 -7.17
N ARG A 147 -14.51 -4.28 -8.00
CA ARG A 147 -14.52 -4.22 -9.48
C ARG A 147 -13.82 -2.97 -10.04
N GLN A 148 -12.90 -2.40 -9.29
CA GLN A 148 -12.09 -1.27 -9.71
C GLN A 148 -11.05 -1.77 -10.74
N PRO A 149 -11.02 -1.23 -11.97
CA PRO A 149 -10.15 -1.75 -13.03
C PRO A 149 -8.66 -1.76 -12.65
N GLU A 150 -8.24 -0.79 -11.85
CA GLU A 150 -6.87 -0.61 -11.39
C GLU A 150 -6.44 -1.71 -10.39
N PHE A 151 -7.40 -2.37 -9.72
CA PHE A 151 -7.12 -3.44 -8.75
C PHE A 151 -7.13 -4.85 -9.35
N ARG A 152 -7.31 -4.98 -10.67
CA ARG A 152 -7.49 -6.28 -11.32
C ARG A 152 -6.27 -7.20 -11.15
N ASP A 153 -5.07 -6.64 -11.22
CA ASP A 153 -3.81 -7.40 -11.30
C ASP A 153 -2.98 -7.31 -10.01
N ILE A 154 -3.63 -7.07 -8.86
CA ILE A 154 -2.96 -7.01 -7.57
C ILE A 154 -3.22 -8.25 -6.72
N THR A 155 -2.30 -8.52 -5.80
CA THR A 155 -2.44 -9.56 -4.76
C THR A 155 -2.11 -8.96 -3.41
N VAL A 156 -3.07 -9.02 -2.47
CA VAL A 156 -2.94 -8.59 -1.09
C VAL A 156 -3.40 -9.75 -0.19
N LEU A 157 -2.49 -10.65 0.10
CA LEU A 157 -2.81 -11.91 0.76
C LEU A 157 -1.99 -12.18 2.02
N HIS A 158 -0.70 -11.83 1.98
CA HIS A 158 0.22 -12.12 3.06
C HIS A 158 0.49 -10.88 3.93
N ALA A 159 0.70 -11.11 5.22
CA ALA A 159 1.32 -10.10 6.08
C ALA A 159 2.78 -9.85 5.68
N THR A 160 3.38 -8.82 6.24
CA THR A 160 4.81 -8.53 6.14
C THR A 160 5.53 -9.05 7.40
N TYR A 161 6.82 -9.35 7.30
CA TYR A 161 7.61 -9.94 8.36
C TYR A 161 9.00 -9.30 8.38
N GLU A 162 9.58 -9.12 9.57
CA GLU A 162 10.98 -8.66 9.70
C GLU A 162 11.95 -9.71 9.13
N ASP A 163 11.74 -10.96 9.58
CA ASP A 163 12.50 -12.11 9.11
C ASP A 163 11.70 -12.92 8.08
N SER A 164 11.78 -14.22 8.16
CA SER A 164 10.97 -15.13 7.36
C SER A 164 9.66 -15.44 8.08
N PRO A 165 8.55 -15.62 7.35
CA PRO A 165 7.34 -16.16 7.94
C PRO A 165 7.60 -17.54 8.51
N TYR A 166 6.85 -17.95 9.53
CA TYR A 166 6.96 -19.26 10.14
C TYR A 166 5.59 -19.97 10.14
N GLY A 167 5.61 -21.28 10.49
CA GLY A 167 4.41 -22.06 10.68
C GLY A 167 3.43 -22.01 9.50
N CYS A 168 2.16 -21.76 9.76
CA CYS A 168 1.12 -21.70 8.73
C CYS A 168 1.35 -20.58 7.70
N ALA A 169 1.91 -19.45 8.10
CA ALA A 169 2.24 -18.37 7.17
C ALA A 169 3.36 -18.77 6.18
N TYR A 170 4.36 -19.53 6.64
CA TYR A 170 5.38 -20.11 5.75
C TYR A 170 4.78 -21.13 4.78
N GLN A 171 3.95 -22.04 5.29
CA GLN A 171 3.26 -23.03 4.45
C GLN A 171 2.35 -22.35 3.40
N ALA A 172 1.67 -21.27 3.78
CA ALA A 172 0.80 -20.52 2.89
C ALA A 172 1.57 -19.89 1.72
N ARG A 173 2.78 -19.35 1.97
CA ARG A 173 3.63 -18.79 0.92
C ARG A 173 4.08 -19.81 -0.13
N ALA A 174 4.20 -21.07 0.26
CA ALA A 174 4.52 -22.16 -0.66
C ALA A 174 3.32 -22.55 -1.56
N ARG A 175 2.10 -22.18 -1.18
CA ARG A 175 0.85 -22.58 -1.88
C ARG A 175 0.10 -21.44 -2.58
N SER A 176 0.54 -20.21 -2.38
CA SER A 176 -0.16 -19.03 -2.90
C SER A 176 0.82 -17.98 -3.42
N PRO A 177 0.42 -17.13 -4.38
CA PRO A 177 1.28 -16.07 -4.89
C PRO A 177 1.63 -15.08 -3.77
N GLY A 178 2.83 -14.50 -3.84
CA GLY A 178 3.23 -13.40 -2.98
C GLY A 178 2.41 -12.13 -3.24
N ASN A 179 2.48 -11.18 -2.29
CA ASN A 179 1.89 -9.87 -2.51
C ASN A 179 2.46 -9.21 -3.76
N ARG A 180 1.59 -8.61 -4.55
CA ARG A 180 1.95 -7.85 -5.75
C ARG A 180 1.04 -6.66 -5.91
N LEU A 181 1.60 -5.51 -6.22
CA LEU A 181 0.87 -4.29 -6.54
C LEU A 181 1.36 -3.72 -7.87
N THR A 182 0.49 -2.95 -8.51
CA THR A 182 0.85 -2.13 -9.67
C THR A 182 0.92 -0.66 -9.25
N ALA A 183 1.76 0.14 -9.88
CA ALA A 183 1.82 1.57 -9.60
C ALA A 183 0.48 2.26 -9.85
N ARG A 184 -0.29 1.79 -10.84
CA ARG A 184 -1.65 2.24 -11.14
C ARG A 184 -2.60 1.98 -9.99
N ALA A 185 -2.56 0.79 -9.37
CA ALA A 185 -3.40 0.47 -8.22
C ALA A 185 -3.07 1.35 -7.00
N CYS A 186 -1.78 1.58 -6.76
CA CYS A 186 -1.34 2.48 -5.68
C CYS A 186 -1.84 3.91 -5.91
N LEU A 187 -1.70 4.44 -7.14
CA LEU A 187 -2.20 5.77 -7.49
C LEU A 187 -3.71 5.87 -7.32
N ALA A 188 -4.46 4.86 -7.76
CA ALA A 188 -5.92 4.84 -7.64
C ALA A 188 -6.37 4.86 -6.18
N LEU A 189 -5.76 4.04 -5.32
CA LEU A 189 -6.08 4.03 -3.90
C LEU A 189 -5.72 5.37 -3.23
N MET A 190 -4.53 5.92 -3.51
CA MET A 190 -4.11 7.22 -2.98
C MET A 190 -5.02 8.36 -3.45
N HIS A 191 -5.45 8.33 -4.69
CA HIS A 191 -6.43 9.29 -5.22
C HIS A 191 -7.76 9.21 -4.46
N ASP A 192 -8.29 8.01 -4.24
CA ASP A 192 -9.55 7.80 -3.53
C ASP A 192 -9.46 8.24 -2.06
N ILE A 193 -8.34 7.96 -1.39
CA ILE A 193 -8.09 8.44 -0.04
C ILE A 193 -8.01 9.98 -0.02
N ALA A 194 -7.20 10.57 -0.88
CA ALA A 194 -6.95 12.01 -0.88
C ALA A 194 -8.19 12.84 -1.22
N ARG A 195 -9.09 12.35 -2.09
CA ARG A 195 -10.36 13.02 -2.42
C ARG A 195 -11.48 12.76 -1.39
N GLY A 196 -11.26 11.91 -0.41
CA GLY A 196 -12.27 11.61 0.61
C GLY A 196 -13.30 10.55 0.20
N ALA A 197 -12.99 9.70 -0.79
CA ALA A 197 -13.92 8.71 -1.32
C ALA A 197 -13.95 7.40 -0.54
N THR A 198 -12.94 7.11 0.26
CA THR A 198 -12.88 5.89 1.07
C THR A 198 -13.41 6.12 2.47
N ALA A 199 -13.83 5.05 3.13
CA ALA A 199 -14.20 5.10 4.53
C ALA A 199 -13.00 5.62 5.36
N SER A 200 -13.29 6.55 6.26
CA SER A 200 -12.28 7.16 7.15
C SER A 200 -11.07 7.77 6.42
N SER A 201 -11.26 8.32 5.23
CA SER A 201 -10.17 8.95 4.44
C SER A 201 -9.37 9.98 5.24
N ASP A 202 -10.01 10.78 6.09
CA ASP A 202 -9.33 11.77 6.92
C ASP A 202 -8.37 11.12 7.92
N TRP A 203 -8.81 10.05 8.56
CA TRP A 203 -7.96 9.30 9.47
C TRP A 203 -6.81 8.59 8.75
N MET A 204 -7.07 8.02 7.57
CA MET A 204 -6.01 7.43 6.74
C MET A 204 -4.96 8.48 6.35
N MET A 205 -5.40 9.68 5.95
CA MET A 205 -4.49 10.80 5.63
C MET A 205 -3.69 11.26 6.86
N GLU A 206 -4.32 11.34 8.04
CA GLU A 206 -3.64 11.66 9.31
C GLU A 206 -2.50 10.68 9.59
N LEU A 207 -2.75 9.37 9.46
CA LEU A 207 -1.73 8.34 9.69
C LEU A 207 -0.55 8.42 8.71
N MET A 208 -0.78 8.92 7.50
CA MET A 208 0.24 9.06 6.46
C MET A 208 0.96 10.41 6.48
N ASP A 209 0.51 11.37 7.30
CA ASP A 209 1.11 12.71 7.37
C ASP A 209 2.49 12.67 8.03
N ARG A 210 3.50 13.11 7.29
CA ARG A 210 4.90 13.21 7.72
C ARG A 210 5.38 14.67 7.88
N THR A 211 4.44 15.59 7.98
CA THR A 211 4.78 17.02 8.05
C THR A 211 5.64 17.34 9.27
N ARG A 212 5.36 16.73 10.42
CA ARG A 212 6.10 16.96 11.66
C ARG A 212 7.54 16.46 11.59
N GLU A 213 7.74 15.26 11.02
CA GLU A 213 9.09 14.70 10.87
C GLU A 213 9.94 15.53 9.89
N ARG A 214 9.32 16.02 8.81
CA ARG A 214 9.99 16.91 7.84
C ARG A 214 10.36 18.25 8.47
N GLN A 215 9.48 18.81 9.30
CA GLN A 215 9.76 20.06 10.01
C GLN A 215 10.91 19.87 11.01
N ALA A 216 10.87 18.81 11.82
CA ALA A 216 11.92 18.50 12.77
C ALA A 216 13.27 18.30 12.07
N PHE A 217 13.30 17.60 10.93
CA PHE A 217 14.54 17.47 10.13
C PHE A 217 15.02 18.80 9.59
N ALA A 218 14.12 19.66 9.09
CA ALA A 218 14.50 20.98 8.57
C ALA A 218 15.07 21.90 9.65
N GLU A 219 14.55 21.79 10.89
CA GLU A 219 15.00 22.62 12.02
C GLU A 219 16.29 22.12 12.66
N THR A 220 16.48 20.83 12.76
CA THR A 220 17.59 20.22 13.50
C THR A 220 18.72 19.72 12.61
N GLY A 221 18.48 19.46 11.35
CA GLY A 221 19.39 18.75 10.44
C GLY A 221 19.64 17.29 10.85
N ILE A 222 18.93 16.81 11.86
CA ILE A 222 19.02 15.43 12.34
C ILE A 222 17.89 14.65 11.70
N PRO A 223 18.17 13.56 10.94
CA PRO A 223 17.11 12.69 10.45
C PRO A 223 16.28 12.19 11.63
N PRO A 224 14.96 12.12 11.50
CA PRO A 224 14.13 11.44 12.48
C PRO A 224 14.70 10.04 12.77
N GLU A 225 14.69 9.63 14.03
CA GLU A 225 15.29 8.36 14.43
C GLU A 225 14.64 7.18 13.70
N GLY A 226 15.47 6.29 13.19
CA GLY A 226 15.10 5.00 12.64
C GLY A 226 14.15 5.07 11.45
N ASP A 227 13.21 4.14 11.44
CA ASP A 227 12.26 3.93 10.34
C ASP A 227 11.17 5.01 10.22
N GLN A 228 11.17 6.02 11.06
CA GLN A 228 10.21 7.11 11.04
C GLN A 228 10.29 7.95 9.75
N VAL A 229 11.45 8.02 9.10
CA VAL A 229 11.59 8.61 7.76
C VAL A 229 11.12 7.68 6.66
N ARG A 230 10.99 6.41 6.98
CA ARG A 230 10.61 5.32 6.05
C ARG A 230 9.12 5.18 5.86
N GLY A 231 8.36 6.21 6.09
CA GLY A 231 6.95 6.21 5.74
C GLY A 231 6.74 6.02 4.23
N PHE A 232 5.51 5.79 3.83
CA PHE A 232 5.08 5.51 2.46
C PHE A 232 5.57 6.49 1.37
N LEU A 233 6.37 7.48 1.72
CA LEU A 233 6.90 8.48 0.80
C LEU A 233 8.34 8.22 0.36
N GLY A 234 8.95 7.10 0.66
CA GLY A 234 10.27 7.05 0.15
C GLY A 234 11.22 5.92 0.40
N GLU A 235 10.80 4.80 0.84
CA GLU A 235 11.69 3.65 0.80
C GLU A 235 10.95 2.41 0.30
N GLY A 236 11.16 2.15 -0.98
CA GLY A 236 11.07 0.83 -1.53
C GLY A 236 12.48 0.30 -1.64
#